data_162991d2995a830283893e6a2a81f331
#
_entry.id   162991d2995a830283893e6a2a81f331
#
_cell.length_a   1.000
_cell.length_b   1.000
_cell.length_c   1.000
_cell.angle_alpha   90.00
_cell.angle_beta   90.00
_cell.angle_gamma   90.00
#
_symmetry.space_group_name_H-M   'P 1'
#
loop_
_entity.id
_entity.type
_entity.pdbx_description
1 polymer ?
#
loop_
_entity_poly.entity_id
_entity_poly.type
_entity_poly.pdbx_seq_one_letter_code
_entity_poly.pdbx_strand_id
1 'polypeptide(L)'
;KQTNTFLSLEKRHIDDLIPLCLNGNRHAQLEIYNRYYKGMYNVSYRIVKDSTIAEDVMQESLLSALTKLDQFKGEVSFGAWLKRIVVNNSIHQYKKRMKRQEVDLGNVMYKVEDNDGYVPDNGMIELKAQKVIETMKLLKDNYRISLTLHLIEGYDYEEIGEIMNLSYANCRTMISRAKES
;
A
#
# COMPACT_ATOMS: atom_id res chain seq x y z
N LYS A 1 -23.38 15.30 24.21
CA LYS A 1 -23.93 14.05 23.59
C LYS A 1 -23.10 13.54 22.39
N GLN A 2 -22.33 14.39 21.68
CA GLN A 2 -21.52 13.97 20.52
C GLN A 2 -20.25 13.18 20.88
N THR A 3 -19.58 13.48 22.01
CA THR A 3 -18.37 12.83 22.48
C THR A 3 -18.58 11.33 22.84
N ASN A 4 -19.79 10.97 23.29
CA ASN A 4 -20.09 9.58 23.69
C ASN A 4 -20.33 8.65 22.48
N THR A 5 -20.69 9.20 21.33
CA THR A 5 -20.90 8.44 20.08
C THR A 5 -19.57 8.08 19.41
N PHE A 6 -18.54 8.95 19.49
CA PHE A 6 -17.20 8.69 18.96
C PHE A 6 -16.53 7.52 19.69
N LEU A 7 -16.49 7.56 21.03
CA LEU A 7 -15.90 6.49 21.87
C LEU A 7 -16.57 5.12 21.68
N SER A 8 -17.83 5.10 21.20
CA SER A 8 -18.54 3.85 20.91
C SER A 8 -18.14 3.23 19.55
N LEU A 9 -17.69 4.03 18.58
CA LEU A 9 -17.30 3.55 17.23
C LEU A 9 -15.89 2.98 17.20
N GLU A 10 -14.95 3.52 17.98
CA GLU A 10 -13.56 3.06 18.06
C GLU A 10 -13.45 1.58 18.48
N LYS A 11 -14.43 1.07 19.25
CA LYS A 11 -14.45 -0.32 19.74
C LYS A 11 -15.25 -1.27 18.83
N ARG A 12 -15.94 -0.77 17.82
CA ARG A 12 -16.77 -1.61 16.94
C ARG A 12 -15.91 -2.39 15.95
N HIS A 13 -16.39 -3.58 15.60
CA HIS A 13 -15.79 -4.34 14.53
C HIS A 13 -15.98 -3.63 13.18
N ILE A 14 -15.10 -3.88 12.22
CA ILE A 14 -15.18 -3.24 10.89
C ILE A 14 -16.50 -3.57 10.18
N ASP A 15 -17.01 -4.79 10.37
CA ASP A 15 -18.26 -5.25 9.77
C ASP A 15 -19.48 -4.48 10.29
N ASP A 16 -19.41 -3.91 11.50
CA ASP A 16 -20.44 -3.04 12.08
C ASP A 16 -20.34 -1.60 11.53
N LEU A 17 -19.14 -1.17 11.14
CA LEU A 17 -18.91 0.17 10.59
C LEU A 17 -19.32 0.28 9.13
N ILE A 18 -19.15 -0.79 8.35
CA ILE A 18 -19.48 -0.79 6.91
C ILE A 18 -20.95 -0.40 6.64
N PRO A 19 -21.96 -1.02 7.29
CA PRO A 19 -23.35 -0.61 7.10
C PRO A 19 -23.62 0.84 7.49
N LEU A 20 -22.96 1.35 8.53
CA LEU A 20 -23.08 2.74 8.94
C LEU A 20 -22.49 3.70 7.88
N CYS A 21 -21.36 3.33 7.28
CA CYS A 21 -20.75 4.10 6.19
C CYS A 21 -21.65 4.14 4.95
N LEU A 22 -22.26 3.01 4.58
CA LEU A 22 -23.20 2.91 3.47
C LEU A 22 -24.44 3.79 3.69
N ASN A 23 -24.86 3.97 4.94
CA ASN A 23 -25.94 4.88 5.32
C ASN A 23 -25.46 6.35 5.50
N GLY A 24 -24.25 6.69 5.05
CA GLY A 24 -23.74 8.06 5.06
C GLY A 24 -23.25 8.57 6.42
N ASN A 25 -23.00 7.70 7.39
CA ASN A 25 -22.50 8.10 8.72
C ASN A 25 -21.04 8.55 8.62
N ARG A 26 -20.82 9.88 8.65
CA ARG A 26 -19.50 10.50 8.56
C ARG A 26 -18.54 10.10 9.67
N HIS A 27 -19.03 9.83 10.88
CA HIS A 27 -18.19 9.41 11.99
C HIS A 27 -17.66 7.97 11.79
N ALA A 28 -18.50 7.08 11.23
CA ALA A 28 -18.06 5.75 10.86
C ALA A 28 -17.02 5.78 9.71
N GLN A 29 -17.20 6.65 8.72
CA GLN A 29 -16.23 6.86 7.65
C GLN A 29 -14.89 7.36 8.19
N LEU A 30 -14.92 8.35 9.10
CA LEU A 30 -13.71 8.86 9.77
C LEU A 30 -13.02 7.78 10.61
N GLU A 31 -13.79 6.93 11.29
CA GLU A 31 -13.24 5.83 12.08
C GLU A 31 -12.52 4.82 11.16
N ILE A 32 -13.10 4.44 10.02
CA ILE A 32 -12.42 3.58 9.02
C ILE A 32 -11.13 4.26 8.54
N TYR A 33 -11.19 5.55 8.20
CA TYR A 33 -10.01 6.31 7.78
C TYR A 33 -8.90 6.22 8.85
N ASN A 34 -9.22 6.53 10.11
CA ASN A 34 -8.25 6.55 11.21
C ASN A 34 -7.62 5.18 11.49
N ARG A 35 -8.36 4.09 11.29
CA ARG A 35 -7.83 2.72 11.47
C ARG A 35 -6.83 2.31 10.41
N TYR A 36 -7.05 2.73 9.18
CA TYR A 36 -6.32 2.18 8.04
C TYR A 36 -5.28 3.12 7.44
N TYR A 37 -5.35 4.44 7.67
CA TYR A 37 -4.49 5.40 6.95
C TYR A 37 -3.00 5.14 7.12
N LYS A 38 -2.51 4.85 8.34
CA LYS A 38 -1.08 4.56 8.57
C LYS A 38 -0.60 3.30 7.86
N GLY A 39 -1.40 2.22 7.96
CA GLY A 39 -1.08 0.97 7.28
C GLY A 39 -1.05 1.14 5.77
N MET A 40 -2.04 1.82 5.21
CA MET A 40 -2.16 2.05 3.77
C MET A 40 -1.10 3.03 3.25
N TYR A 41 -0.74 4.06 4.01
CA TYR A 41 0.40 4.93 3.71
C TYR A 41 1.70 4.10 3.59
N ASN A 42 1.97 3.24 4.56
CA ASN A 42 3.17 2.41 4.54
C ASN A 42 3.21 1.43 3.34
N VAL A 43 2.06 0.85 2.98
CA VAL A 43 1.91 0.03 1.75
C VAL A 43 2.30 0.84 0.52
N SER A 44 1.70 2.02 0.36
CA SER A 44 2.00 2.90 -0.77
C SER A 44 3.46 3.33 -0.80
N TYR A 45 3.99 3.79 0.34
CA TYR A 45 5.38 4.28 0.45
C TYR A 45 6.41 3.23 0.07
N ARG A 46 6.22 1.96 0.46
CA ARG A 46 7.11 0.86 0.06
C ARG A 46 7.19 0.67 -1.47
N ILE A 47 6.12 1.03 -2.18
CA ILE A 47 6.05 0.90 -3.65
C ILE A 47 6.60 2.14 -4.34
N VAL A 48 6.10 3.34 -3.99
CA VAL A 48 6.38 4.59 -4.74
C VAL A 48 7.66 5.29 -4.32
N LYS A 49 8.16 5.05 -3.08
CA LYS A 49 9.37 5.65 -2.52
C LYS A 49 9.38 7.19 -2.55
N ASP A 50 8.25 7.77 -2.32
CA ASP A 50 8.05 9.21 -2.26
C ASP A 50 6.91 9.49 -1.26
N SER A 51 7.19 10.26 -0.22
CA SER A 51 6.25 10.49 0.88
C SER A 51 5.01 11.25 0.43
N THR A 52 5.17 12.25 -0.42
CA THR A 52 4.06 13.05 -0.93
C THR A 52 3.15 12.21 -1.82
N ILE A 53 3.74 11.47 -2.76
CA ILE A 53 2.97 10.58 -3.65
C ILE A 53 2.30 9.46 -2.83
N ALA A 54 2.98 8.93 -1.81
CA ALA A 54 2.41 7.88 -0.96
C ALA A 54 1.19 8.37 -0.19
N GLU A 55 1.24 9.61 0.32
CA GLU A 55 0.13 10.23 1.01
C GLU A 55 -1.04 10.49 0.07
N ASP A 56 -0.80 11.06 -1.11
CA ASP A 56 -1.82 11.31 -2.12
C ASP A 56 -2.52 10.01 -2.55
N VAL A 57 -1.74 8.96 -2.85
CA VAL A 57 -2.27 7.64 -3.22
C VAL A 57 -3.09 7.03 -2.09
N MET A 58 -2.63 7.12 -0.85
CA MET A 58 -3.34 6.59 0.32
C MET A 58 -4.67 7.31 0.50
N GLN A 59 -4.69 8.64 0.46
CA GLN A 59 -5.90 9.45 0.61
C GLN A 59 -6.91 9.17 -0.52
N GLU A 60 -6.46 9.20 -1.78
CA GLU A 60 -7.31 8.91 -2.95
C GLU A 60 -7.87 7.48 -2.90
N SER A 61 -7.08 6.52 -2.48
CA SER A 61 -7.50 5.12 -2.36
C SER A 61 -8.55 4.92 -1.28
N LEU A 62 -8.38 5.55 -0.10
CA LEU A 62 -9.36 5.51 0.99
C LEU A 62 -10.68 6.18 0.59
N LEU A 63 -10.63 7.34 -0.05
CA LEU A 63 -11.82 8.01 -0.56
C LEU A 63 -12.53 7.17 -1.62
N SER A 64 -11.77 6.59 -2.56
CA SER A 64 -12.33 5.70 -3.59
C SER A 64 -12.97 4.44 -2.96
N ALA A 65 -12.33 3.84 -1.96
CA ALA A 65 -12.86 2.69 -1.25
C ALA A 65 -14.18 3.02 -0.52
N LEU A 66 -14.23 4.15 0.19
CA LEU A 66 -15.45 4.59 0.87
C LEU A 66 -16.59 4.93 -0.11
N THR A 67 -16.26 5.49 -1.27
CA THR A 67 -17.24 5.80 -2.33
C THR A 67 -17.79 4.55 -3.00
N LYS A 68 -16.95 3.49 -3.13
CA LYS A 68 -17.28 2.20 -3.75
C LYS A 68 -17.52 1.09 -2.73
N LEU A 69 -17.89 1.45 -1.52
CA LEU A 69 -18.07 0.52 -0.41
C LEU A 69 -19.19 -0.50 -0.67
N ASP A 70 -20.16 -0.15 -1.50
CA ASP A 70 -21.22 -1.03 -2.01
C ASP A 70 -20.68 -2.20 -2.86
N GLN A 71 -19.47 -2.08 -3.43
CA GLN A 71 -18.80 -3.13 -4.20
C GLN A 71 -18.02 -4.13 -3.31
N PHE A 72 -17.87 -3.82 -2.02
CA PHE A 72 -17.24 -4.73 -1.08
C PHE A 72 -18.17 -5.91 -0.73
N LYS A 73 -17.84 -7.11 -1.20
CA LYS A 73 -18.67 -8.31 -1.06
C LYS A 73 -18.41 -9.12 0.22
N GLY A 74 -17.39 -8.78 0.99
CA GLY A 74 -17.02 -9.52 2.21
C GLY A 74 -16.33 -10.88 1.96
N GLU A 75 -15.92 -11.18 0.73
CA GLU A 75 -15.22 -12.42 0.38
C GLU A 75 -13.80 -12.48 1.00
N VAL A 76 -13.24 -11.32 1.28
CA VAL A 76 -11.97 -11.13 2.00
C VAL A 76 -12.17 -10.09 3.10
N SER A 77 -11.20 -9.94 4.02
CA SER A 77 -11.29 -8.87 5.02
C SER A 77 -11.29 -7.49 4.34
N PHE A 78 -11.97 -6.51 4.96
CA PHE A 78 -11.98 -5.13 4.46
C PHE A 78 -10.57 -4.57 4.27
N GLY A 79 -9.65 -4.85 5.21
CA GLY A 79 -8.25 -4.43 5.12
C GLY A 79 -7.54 -5.01 3.91
N ALA A 80 -7.79 -6.27 3.55
CA ALA A 80 -7.21 -6.90 2.35
C ALA A 80 -7.77 -6.30 1.06
N TRP A 81 -9.08 -6.06 1.00
CA TRP A 81 -9.73 -5.40 -0.11
C TRP A 81 -9.21 -3.97 -0.32
N LEU A 82 -9.14 -3.18 0.75
CA LEU A 82 -8.59 -1.83 0.72
C LEU A 82 -7.11 -1.83 0.30
N LYS A 83 -6.31 -2.74 0.86
CA LYS A 83 -4.89 -2.89 0.51
C LYS A 83 -4.71 -3.16 -0.99
N ARG A 84 -5.55 -3.99 -1.60
CA ARG A 84 -5.50 -4.24 -3.05
C ARG A 84 -5.73 -2.96 -3.87
N ILE A 85 -6.66 -2.11 -3.44
CA ILE A 85 -6.90 -0.80 -4.07
C ILE A 85 -5.65 0.08 -3.98
N VAL A 86 -5.06 0.20 -2.77
CA VAL A 86 -3.86 1.00 -2.55
C VAL A 86 -2.67 0.50 -3.36
N VAL A 87 -2.44 -0.80 -3.40
CA VAL A 87 -1.35 -1.42 -4.19
C VAL A 87 -1.52 -1.11 -5.67
N ASN A 88 -2.72 -1.32 -6.23
CA ASN A 88 -2.99 -1.04 -7.64
C ASN A 88 -2.76 0.44 -7.99
N ASN A 89 -3.25 1.36 -7.16
CA ASN A 89 -3.05 2.79 -7.34
C ASN A 89 -1.57 3.18 -7.22
N SER A 90 -0.85 2.60 -6.25
CA SER A 90 0.60 2.83 -6.07
C SER A 90 1.41 2.38 -7.29
N ILE A 91 1.14 1.18 -7.81
CA ILE A 91 1.78 0.66 -9.03
C ILE A 91 1.46 1.53 -10.25
N HIS A 92 0.21 1.98 -10.38
CA HIS A 92 -0.18 2.89 -11.45
C HIS A 92 0.60 4.21 -11.39
N GLN A 93 0.68 4.84 -10.22
CA GLN A 93 1.43 6.08 -10.02
C GLN A 93 2.94 5.88 -10.23
N TYR A 94 3.50 4.76 -9.75
CA TYR A 94 4.88 4.40 -10.00
C TYR A 94 5.17 4.29 -11.52
N LYS A 95 4.37 3.53 -12.27
CA LYS A 95 4.52 3.37 -13.72
C LYS A 95 4.39 4.71 -14.47
N LYS A 96 3.44 5.54 -14.07
CA LYS A 96 3.23 6.89 -14.64
C LYS A 96 4.44 7.79 -14.44
N ARG A 97 5.07 7.74 -13.25
CA ARG A 97 6.29 8.49 -12.93
C ARG A 97 7.47 8.01 -13.77
N MET A 98 7.69 6.70 -13.85
CA MET A 98 8.78 6.13 -14.66
C MET A 98 8.66 6.55 -16.13
N LYS A 99 7.48 6.45 -16.71
CA LYS A 99 7.25 6.90 -18.10
C LYS A 99 7.52 8.39 -18.32
N ARG A 100 7.21 9.25 -17.33
CA ARG A 100 7.54 10.67 -17.40
C ARG A 100 9.04 10.91 -17.32
N GLN A 101 9.74 10.21 -16.44
CA GLN A 101 11.20 10.32 -16.30
C GLN A 101 11.93 9.85 -17.56
N GLU A 102 11.46 8.80 -18.24
CA GLU A 102 12.03 8.38 -19.55
C GLU A 102 11.86 9.44 -20.63
N VAL A 103 10.79 10.22 -20.61
CA VAL A 103 10.56 11.33 -21.54
C VAL A 103 11.41 12.57 -21.16
N ASP A 104 11.64 12.79 -19.85
CA ASP A 104 12.42 13.92 -19.31
C ASP A 104 13.94 13.66 -19.27
N LEU A 105 14.40 12.43 -19.44
CA LEU A 105 15.84 12.06 -19.46
C LEU A 105 16.63 12.67 -20.63
N GLY A 106 16.02 13.55 -21.44
CA GLY A 106 16.74 14.56 -22.23
C GLY A 106 17.38 15.67 -21.39
N ASN A 107 16.98 15.88 -20.12
CA ASN A 107 17.53 16.89 -19.22
C ASN A 107 17.36 16.48 -17.75
N VAL A 108 18.50 16.38 -17.05
CA VAL A 108 18.70 16.47 -15.58
C VAL A 108 18.42 15.20 -14.75
N MET A 109 19.53 14.69 -14.20
CA MET A 109 19.56 13.75 -13.05
C MET A 109 18.95 14.39 -11.80
N TYR A 110 17.81 13.90 -11.34
CA TYR A 110 17.27 14.22 -10.02
C TYR A 110 17.69 13.17 -8.99
N LYS A 111 18.42 13.62 -7.96
CA LYS A 111 18.63 12.87 -6.72
C LYS A 111 17.31 12.79 -5.96
N VAL A 112 16.86 11.59 -5.65
CA VAL A 112 15.76 11.34 -4.71
C VAL A 112 16.34 11.44 -3.30
N GLU A 113 15.90 12.41 -2.52
CA GLU A 113 16.19 12.46 -1.08
C GLU A 113 15.35 11.38 -0.38
N ASP A 114 16.05 10.44 0.26
CA ASP A 114 15.46 9.47 1.18
C ASP A 114 14.99 10.20 2.45
N ASN A 115 13.69 10.34 2.60
CA ASN A 115 13.10 10.76 3.86
C ASN A 115 12.60 9.51 4.59
N ASP A 116 13.24 9.21 5.74
CA ASP A 116 12.96 8.03 6.56
C ASP A 116 11.50 8.01 7.02
N GLY A 117 10.76 7.04 6.48
CA GLY A 117 9.42 6.70 6.97
C GLY A 117 9.52 6.10 8.38
N TYR A 118 8.61 6.50 9.24
CA TYR A 118 8.42 6.04 10.61
C TYR A 118 8.52 4.51 10.74
N VAL A 119 9.46 4.05 11.57
CA VAL A 119 9.65 2.65 11.98
C VAL A 119 9.23 2.52 13.44
N PRO A 120 8.28 1.62 13.79
CA PRO A 120 7.96 1.33 15.20
C PRO A 120 9.10 0.52 15.85
N ASP A 121 9.43 0.85 17.08
CA ASP A 121 10.46 0.21 17.90
C ASP A 121 9.94 -1.09 18.52
N ASN A 122 10.49 -2.23 18.13
CA ASN A 122 10.30 -3.54 18.79
C ASN A 122 11.47 -4.50 18.47
N GLY A 123 12.37 -4.66 19.39
CA GLY A 123 13.28 -5.78 19.62
C GLY A 123 13.99 -6.52 18.47
N MET A 124 14.81 -7.49 18.80
CA MET A 124 15.75 -8.23 17.92
C MET A 124 15.19 -8.88 16.63
N ILE A 125 13.89 -9.19 16.55
CA ILE A 125 13.26 -9.72 15.33
C ILE A 125 13.14 -8.63 14.29
N GLU A 126 12.95 -7.40 14.74
CA GLU A 126 12.82 -6.19 13.94
C GLU A 126 14.14 -5.79 13.29
N LEU A 127 15.27 -5.99 13.94
CA LEU A 127 16.59 -5.73 13.36
C LEU A 127 16.87 -6.58 12.10
N LYS A 128 16.44 -7.84 12.09
CA LYS A 128 16.59 -8.71 10.91
C LYS A 128 15.62 -8.29 9.78
N ALA A 129 14.37 -7.99 10.13
CA ALA A 129 13.37 -7.53 9.17
C ALA A 129 13.76 -6.16 8.59
N GLN A 130 14.25 -5.26 9.41
CA GLN A 130 14.73 -3.94 9.00
C GLN A 130 15.93 -4.04 8.06
N LYS A 131 16.89 -4.94 8.35
CA LYS A 131 18.03 -5.21 7.47
C LYS A 131 17.60 -5.74 6.10
N VAL A 132 16.59 -6.61 6.05
CA VAL A 132 16.02 -7.09 4.78
C VAL A 132 15.40 -5.93 4.00
N ILE A 133 14.60 -5.09 4.65
CA ILE A 133 13.96 -3.92 4.01
C ILE A 133 15.02 -2.94 3.48
N GLU A 134 16.09 -2.69 4.22
CA GLU A 134 17.19 -1.83 3.78
C GLU A 134 17.95 -2.43 2.60
N THR A 135 18.24 -3.74 2.63
CA THR A 135 18.87 -4.43 1.50
C THR A 135 17.97 -4.36 0.24
N MET A 136 16.66 -4.51 0.42
CA MET A 136 15.71 -4.37 -0.69
C MET A 136 15.73 -2.98 -1.33
N LYS A 137 16.11 -1.93 -0.60
CA LYS A 137 16.24 -0.56 -1.15
C LYS A 137 17.34 -0.46 -2.22
N LEU A 138 18.34 -1.33 -2.19
CA LEU A 138 19.46 -1.37 -3.14
C LEU A 138 19.12 -2.09 -4.45
N LEU A 139 18.02 -2.84 -4.48
CA LEU A 139 17.60 -3.59 -5.66
C LEU A 139 17.01 -2.68 -6.73
N LYS A 140 17.09 -3.14 -7.99
CA LYS A 140 16.32 -2.52 -9.09
C LYS A 140 14.84 -2.50 -8.73
N ASP A 141 14.16 -1.44 -9.08
CA ASP A 141 12.77 -1.20 -8.68
C ASP A 141 11.81 -2.37 -8.95
N ASN A 142 11.89 -3.00 -10.11
CA ASN A 142 11.03 -4.16 -10.42
C ASN A 142 11.26 -5.34 -9.45
N TYR A 143 12.52 -5.57 -9.04
CA TYR A 143 12.88 -6.60 -8.06
C TYR A 143 12.39 -6.20 -6.67
N ARG A 144 12.66 -4.98 -6.27
CA ARG A 144 12.20 -4.42 -4.99
C ARG A 144 10.68 -4.50 -4.86
N ILE A 145 9.95 -4.04 -5.87
CA ILE A 145 8.48 -4.06 -5.86
C ILE A 145 7.95 -5.49 -5.80
N SER A 146 8.48 -6.40 -6.63
CA SER A 146 8.03 -7.80 -6.63
C SER A 146 8.28 -8.50 -5.29
N LEU A 147 9.44 -8.27 -4.65
CA LEU A 147 9.73 -8.78 -3.31
C LEU A 147 8.86 -8.12 -2.24
N THR A 148 8.61 -6.82 -2.32
CA THR A 148 7.69 -6.12 -1.41
C THR A 148 6.31 -6.76 -1.46
N LEU A 149 5.75 -6.96 -2.65
CA LEU A 149 4.45 -7.59 -2.83
C LEU A 149 4.41 -9.02 -2.29
N HIS A 150 5.48 -9.80 -2.54
CA HIS A 150 5.53 -11.20 -2.15
C HIS A 150 5.81 -11.40 -0.66
N LEU A 151 6.89 -10.79 -0.13
CA LEU A 151 7.40 -11.07 1.21
C LEU A 151 6.74 -10.22 2.30
N ILE A 152 6.32 -9.00 1.98
CA ILE A 152 5.76 -8.04 2.95
C ILE A 152 4.25 -7.98 2.85
N GLU A 153 3.71 -7.86 1.63
CA GLU A 153 2.26 -7.71 1.44
C GLU A 153 1.52 -9.04 1.35
N GLY A 154 2.26 -10.16 1.11
CA GLY A 154 1.72 -11.52 1.16
C GLY A 154 0.99 -11.97 -0.09
N TYR A 155 1.22 -11.32 -1.25
CA TYR A 155 0.64 -11.72 -2.52
C TYR A 155 1.35 -12.96 -3.11
N ASP A 156 0.59 -13.84 -3.74
CA ASP A 156 1.13 -14.96 -4.50
C ASP A 156 1.64 -14.54 -5.90
N TYR A 157 2.21 -15.48 -6.64
CA TYR A 157 2.80 -15.19 -7.95
C TYR A 157 1.76 -14.84 -9.02
N GLU A 158 0.55 -15.37 -8.92
CA GLU A 158 -0.54 -15.06 -9.84
C GLU A 158 -1.05 -13.65 -9.61
N GLU A 159 -1.32 -13.31 -8.35
CA GLU A 159 -1.74 -11.97 -7.94
C GLU A 159 -0.69 -10.89 -8.30
N ILE A 160 0.60 -11.17 -8.08
CA ILE A 160 1.69 -10.25 -8.45
C ILE A 160 1.76 -10.12 -9.98
N GLY A 161 1.57 -11.22 -10.71
CA GLY A 161 1.49 -11.20 -12.17
C GLY A 161 0.40 -10.26 -12.67
N GLU A 162 -0.80 -10.33 -12.10
CA GLU A 162 -1.90 -9.41 -12.39
C GLU A 162 -1.56 -7.95 -12.06
N ILE A 163 -1.06 -7.69 -10.83
CA ILE A 163 -0.70 -6.34 -10.34
C ILE A 163 0.36 -5.70 -11.23
N MET A 164 1.39 -6.45 -11.58
CA MET A 164 2.53 -5.95 -12.35
C MET A 164 2.35 -6.08 -13.87
N ASN A 165 1.29 -6.74 -14.32
CA ASN A 165 1.02 -7.11 -15.72
C ASN A 165 2.13 -8.00 -16.30
N LEU A 166 2.42 -9.11 -15.63
CA LEU A 166 3.41 -10.11 -15.98
C LEU A 166 2.75 -11.48 -16.10
N SER A 167 3.30 -12.35 -16.97
CA SER A 167 2.93 -13.76 -16.93
C SER A 167 3.44 -14.44 -15.64
N TYR A 168 2.77 -15.49 -15.20
CA TYR A 168 3.19 -16.29 -14.04
C TYR A 168 4.68 -16.70 -14.10
N ALA A 169 5.13 -17.20 -15.27
CA ALA A 169 6.51 -17.61 -15.47
C ALA A 169 7.51 -16.44 -15.30
N ASN A 170 7.17 -15.26 -15.84
CA ASN A 170 7.99 -14.06 -15.70
C ASN A 170 8.01 -13.56 -14.25
N CYS A 171 6.88 -13.60 -13.54
CA CYS A 171 6.79 -13.22 -12.14
C CYS A 171 7.67 -14.13 -11.27
N ARG A 172 7.54 -15.46 -11.43
CA ARG A 172 8.37 -16.47 -10.73
C ARG A 172 9.86 -16.24 -10.97
N THR A 173 10.25 -16.06 -12.23
CA THR A 173 11.66 -15.83 -12.60
C THR A 173 12.18 -14.52 -12.01
N MET A 174 11.37 -13.45 -12.04
CA MET A 174 11.73 -12.15 -11.46
C MET A 174 11.98 -12.26 -9.96
N ILE A 175 11.07 -12.89 -9.22
CA ILE A 175 11.19 -13.05 -7.76
C ILE A 175 12.38 -13.94 -7.40
N SER A 176 12.65 -15.01 -8.17
CA SER A 176 13.84 -15.85 -7.95
C SER A 176 15.12 -15.03 -8.10
N ARG A 177 15.25 -14.30 -9.20
CA ARG A 177 16.42 -13.43 -9.45
C ARG A 177 16.54 -12.31 -8.42
N ALA A 178 15.43 -11.76 -7.98
CA ALA A 178 15.43 -10.74 -6.95
C ALA A 178 15.92 -11.24 -5.58
N LYS A 179 15.70 -12.52 -5.27
CA LYS A 179 16.22 -13.17 -4.04
C LYS A 179 17.71 -13.48 -4.11
N GLU A 180 18.27 -13.59 -5.31
CA GLU A 180 19.68 -13.91 -5.56
C GLU A 180 20.55 -12.65 -5.72
N SER A 181 19.93 -11.47 -5.88
CA SER A 181 20.63 -10.18 -6.07
C SER A 181 21.01 -9.52 -4.77
#